data_70932b64b49d4f7a0a6c71c3632d30dd
#
_entry.id   70932b64b49d4f7a0a6c71c3632d30dd
#
_cell.length_a   1.000
_cell.length_b   1.000
_cell.length_c   1.000
_cell.angle_alpha   90.00
_cell.angle_beta   90.00
_cell.angle_gamma   90.00
#
_symmetry.space_group_name_H-M   'P 1'
#
loop_
_entity.id
_entity.type
_entity.pdbx_description
1 polymer ?
#
loop_
_entity_poly.entity_id
_entity_poly.type
_entity_poly.pdbx_seq_one_letter_code
_entity_poly.pdbx_strand_id
1 'polypeptide(L)'
;SNSTEPIADADWPYDLRALALLVSAVTSTDVPSTLVGRLPVMGRPADLSHTIDRRYLRCVVTDHDDQLIHVHADGEGTDDTYTVDYTAHSYLQPLLKRGMQLNLIDCHEGKLLEPGLIIVEPDYLLDISQIARCFTDYGHHPLAYVANRLSPTANSYAILLGNFAGRALDDIINHPTDYDWLDTLRTNFRERALDYCTCPDFAGGATFKVDAKAQVDNLCGIVDNLFAPDPASRRRPYRRDRAILEPSFVCERLGIQGRIDLMTTDMRLLVEQKSGRNYNIERGYANQYGSFQKEDHYVQLL
;
A
#
# COMPACT_ATOMS: atom_id res chain seq x y z
N SER A 1 -14.40 20.39 11.08
CA SER A 1 -15.60 20.03 11.82
C SER A 1 -15.58 18.54 12.04
N ASN A 2 -15.45 18.12 13.30
CA ASN A 2 -15.58 16.71 13.67
C ASN A 2 -17.06 16.29 13.57
N SER A 3 -17.59 16.23 12.35
CA SER A 3 -18.85 15.56 12.13
C SER A 3 -18.62 14.07 12.36
N THR A 4 -19.24 13.52 13.37
CA THR A 4 -19.28 12.07 13.64
C THR A 4 -20.37 11.39 12.80
N GLU A 5 -21.05 12.14 11.95
CA GLU A 5 -22.07 11.58 11.07
C GLU A 5 -21.42 10.89 9.88
N PRO A 6 -21.91 9.71 9.50
CA PRO A 6 -21.41 9.00 8.36
C PRO A 6 -21.69 9.80 7.08
N ILE A 7 -20.67 9.94 6.23
CA ILE A 7 -20.84 10.49 4.88
C ILE A 7 -21.56 9.42 4.06
N ALA A 8 -22.60 9.82 3.34
CA ALA A 8 -23.27 8.91 2.41
C ALA A 8 -22.28 8.44 1.33
N ASP A 9 -22.45 7.21 0.84
CA ASP A 9 -21.54 6.65 -0.17
C ASP A 9 -21.41 7.53 -1.42
N ALA A 10 -22.48 8.24 -1.78
CA ALA A 10 -22.49 9.18 -2.91
C ALA A 10 -21.62 10.42 -2.69
N ASP A 11 -21.38 10.80 -1.43
CA ASP A 11 -20.64 12.00 -1.05
C ASP A 11 -19.15 11.72 -0.82
N TRP A 12 -18.73 10.46 -0.93
CA TRP A 12 -17.33 10.12 -0.79
C TRP A 12 -16.54 10.64 -2.00
N PRO A 13 -15.37 11.25 -1.77
CA PRO A 13 -14.43 11.50 -2.83
C PRO A 13 -14.18 10.22 -3.62
N TYR A 14 -14.09 10.36 -4.94
CA TYR A 14 -13.85 9.21 -5.85
C TYR A 14 -12.68 8.33 -5.38
N ASP A 15 -11.61 8.96 -4.95
CA ASP A 15 -10.39 8.30 -4.49
C ASP A 15 -10.61 7.42 -3.26
N LEU A 16 -11.39 7.92 -2.28
CA LEU A 16 -11.70 7.16 -1.08
C LEU A 16 -12.64 5.99 -1.37
N ARG A 17 -13.55 6.15 -2.34
CA ARG A 17 -14.40 5.04 -2.79
C ARG A 17 -13.59 3.97 -3.50
N ALA A 18 -12.69 4.36 -4.39
CA ALA A 18 -11.79 3.44 -5.07
C ALA A 18 -10.90 2.71 -4.07
N LEU A 19 -10.36 3.42 -3.08
CA LEU A 19 -9.56 2.83 -2.02
C LEU A 19 -10.36 1.87 -1.14
N ALA A 20 -11.59 2.24 -0.77
CA ALA A 20 -12.47 1.39 0.01
C ALA A 20 -12.81 0.08 -0.74
N LEU A 21 -13.08 0.17 -2.04
CA LEU A 21 -13.30 -1.00 -2.89
C LEU A 21 -12.04 -1.87 -3.00
N LEU A 22 -10.88 -1.23 -3.14
CA LEU A 22 -9.59 -1.93 -3.18
C LEU A 22 -9.34 -2.71 -1.89
N VAL A 23 -9.45 -2.04 -0.74
CA VAL A 23 -9.30 -2.67 0.58
C VAL A 23 -10.29 -3.80 0.76
N SER A 24 -11.57 -3.55 0.44
CA SER A 24 -12.62 -4.55 0.50
C SER A 24 -12.30 -5.78 -0.36
N ALA A 25 -11.82 -5.58 -1.59
CA ALA A 25 -11.47 -6.67 -2.48
C ALA A 25 -10.27 -7.50 -1.99
N VAL A 26 -9.25 -6.83 -1.42
CA VAL A 26 -8.04 -7.50 -0.90
C VAL A 26 -8.33 -8.23 0.41
N THR A 27 -9.03 -7.58 1.34
CA THR A 27 -9.24 -8.12 2.69
C THR A 27 -10.45 -9.03 2.78
N SER A 28 -11.26 -9.09 1.71
CA SER A 28 -12.58 -9.75 1.76
C SER A 28 -13.48 -9.21 2.88
N THR A 29 -13.29 -7.97 3.28
CA THR A 29 -14.04 -7.31 4.35
C THR A 29 -14.89 -6.20 3.75
N ASP A 30 -16.15 -6.13 4.12
CA ASP A 30 -16.96 -4.97 3.78
C ASP A 30 -16.40 -3.75 4.50
N VAL A 31 -15.96 -2.77 3.73
CA VAL A 31 -15.59 -1.47 4.29
C VAL A 31 -16.90 -0.76 4.60
N PRO A 32 -17.21 -0.48 5.86
CA PRO A 32 -18.47 0.20 6.20
C PRO A 32 -18.53 1.55 5.49
N SER A 33 -19.70 1.84 4.90
CA SER A 33 -20.01 3.16 4.32
C SER A 33 -19.88 4.29 5.35
N THR A 34 -19.87 3.93 6.63
CA THR A 34 -19.71 4.83 7.78
C THR A 34 -18.28 5.25 8.08
N LEU A 35 -17.30 4.88 7.26
CA LEU A 35 -15.92 5.34 7.40
C LEU A 35 -15.76 6.79 6.96
N VAL A 36 -16.26 7.66 7.80
CA VAL A 36 -16.09 9.09 7.65
C VAL A 36 -14.72 9.51 8.11
N GLY A 37 -13.85 9.85 7.16
CA GLY A 37 -12.55 10.43 7.46
C GLY A 37 -11.67 9.62 8.42
N ARG A 38 -12.04 8.38 8.66
CA ARG A 38 -11.23 7.39 9.34
C ARG A 38 -10.81 6.37 8.32
N LEU A 39 -9.52 6.24 8.14
CA LEU A 39 -8.98 5.02 7.55
C LEU A 39 -9.61 3.83 8.27
N PRO A 40 -9.93 2.76 7.54
CA PRO A 40 -10.40 1.56 8.18
C PRO A 40 -9.46 1.27 9.33
N VAL A 41 -9.94 1.47 10.55
CA VAL A 41 -9.24 0.92 11.69
C VAL A 41 -9.11 -0.53 11.29
N MET A 42 -7.89 -1.02 11.16
CA MET A 42 -7.62 -2.43 10.93
C MET A 42 -8.34 -3.20 12.01
N GLY A 43 -9.65 -3.27 11.82
CA GLY A 43 -10.53 -4.05 12.64
C GLY A 43 -10.13 -5.49 12.39
N ARG A 44 -10.28 -6.33 13.33
CA ARG A 44 -10.10 -7.76 13.41
C ARG A 44 -9.67 -8.40 12.09
N PRO A 45 -8.69 -9.28 12.06
CA PRO A 45 -8.40 -10.10 10.88
C PRO A 45 -9.74 -10.55 10.31
N ALA A 46 -9.96 -10.29 9.03
CA ALA A 46 -11.17 -10.74 8.37
C ALA A 46 -11.38 -12.21 8.74
N ASP A 47 -12.57 -12.54 9.19
CA ASP A 47 -12.90 -13.93 9.39
C ASP A 47 -12.90 -14.59 8.01
N LEU A 48 -11.80 -15.24 7.69
CA LEU A 48 -11.59 -15.91 6.41
C LEU A 48 -12.61 -17.04 6.17
N SER A 49 -13.45 -17.36 7.17
CA SER A 49 -14.55 -18.31 7.03
C SER A 49 -15.75 -17.74 6.27
N HIS A 50 -15.88 -16.42 6.20
CA HIS A 50 -16.91 -15.80 5.37
C HIS A 50 -16.40 -15.70 3.94
N THR A 51 -16.80 -16.64 3.12
CA THR A 51 -16.76 -16.52 1.68
C THR A 51 -17.62 -15.31 1.32
N ILE A 52 -16.98 -14.21 0.97
CA ILE A 52 -17.70 -13.10 0.39
C ILE A 52 -18.15 -13.58 -0.97
N ASP A 53 -19.45 -13.63 -1.13
CA ASP A 53 -20.13 -13.98 -2.39
C ASP A 53 -20.00 -12.80 -3.36
N ARG A 54 -18.75 -12.42 -3.66
CA ARG A 54 -18.39 -11.40 -4.63
C ARG A 54 -17.91 -12.10 -5.87
N ARG A 55 -18.69 -12.00 -6.90
CA ARG A 55 -18.30 -12.55 -8.18
C ARG A 55 -17.04 -11.84 -8.69
N TYR A 56 -16.04 -12.64 -8.93
CA TYR A 56 -14.83 -12.25 -9.64
C TYR A 56 -14.83 -12.94 -10.99
N LEU A 57 -14.66 -12.17 -12.05
CA LEU A 57 -14.55 -12.69 -13.41
C LEU A 57 -13.34 -12.11 -14.09
N ARG A 58 -12.38 -12.97 -14.46
CA ARG A 58 -11.32 -12.61 -15.38
C ARG A 58 -11.81 -12.89 -16.81
N CYS A 59 -11.63 -11.95 -17.71
CA CYS A 59 -12.18 -12.05 -19.05
C CYS A 59 -11.38 -11.25 -20.07
N VAL A 60 -11.67 -11.50 -21.35
CA VAL A 60 -11.08 -10.82 -22.49
C VAL A 60 -12.19 -10.08 -23.24
N VAL A 61 -11.96 -8.83 -23.61
CA VAL A 61 -12.87 -8.01 -24.41
C VAL A 61 -12.95 -8.56 -25.82
N THR A 62 -14.14 -8.95 -26.25
CA THR A 62 -14.40 -9.37 -27.63
C THR A 62 -14.96 -8.25 -28.48
N ASP A 63 -15.79 -7.38 -27.90
CA ASP A 63 -16.35 -6.19 -28.54
C ASP A 63 -16.85 -5.21 -27.48
N HIS A 64 -17.07 -3.95 -27.85
CA HIS A 64 -17.66 -2.94 -26.95
C HIS A 64 -18.32 -1.81 -27.73
N ASP A 65 -19.31 -1.19 -27.11
CA ASP A 65 -19.90 0.07 -27.53
C ASP A 65 -19.80 1.13 -26.42
N ASP A 66 -20.66 2.10 -26.38
CA ASP A 66 -20.68 3.20 -25.39
C ASP A 66 -21.31 2.81 -24.05
N GLN A 67 -21.98 1.66 -23.97
CA GLN A 67 -22.66 1.20 -22.76
C GLN A 67 -22.30 -0.24 -22.38
N LEU A 68 -21.99 -1.07 -23.35
CA LEU A 68 -21.81 -2.51 -23.17
C LEU A 68 -20.41 -2.97 -23.57
N ILE A 69 -19.86 -3.91 -22.80
CA ILE A 69 -18.67 -4.67 -23.16
C ILE A 69 -19.10 -6.13 -23.31
N HIS A 70 -18.74 -6.72 -24.45
CA HIS A 70 -18.84 -8.14 -24.66
C HIS A 70 -17.52 -8.80 -24.29
N VAL A 71 -17.58 -9.79 -23.41
CA VAL A 71 -16.39 -10.45 -22.90
C VAL A 71 -16.50 -11.96 -22.99
N HIS A 72 -15.37 -12.60 -23.12
CA HIS A 72 -15.20 -14.04 -23.02
C HIS A 72 -14.48 -14.35 -21.70
N ALA A 73 -14.98 -15.27 -20.89
CA ALA A 73 -14.34 -15.68 -19.64
C ALA A 73 -12.95 -16.28 -19.94
N ASP A 74 -11.96 -15.88 -19.14
CA ASP A 74 -10.61 -16.45 -19.22
C ASP A 74 -10.51 -17.61 -18.23
N GLY A 75 -10.35 -18.83 -18.75
CA GLY A 75 -10.25 -20.04 -17.94
C GLY A 75 -10.23 -21.29 -18.79
N GLU A 76 -9.56 -22.34 -18.30
CA GLU A 76 -9.52 -23.61 -18.99
C GLU A 76 -10.93 -24.23 -19.06
N GLY A 77 -11.42 -24.44 -20.28
CA GLY A 77 -12.66 -25.19 -20.56
C GLY A 77 -13.95 -24.37 -20.45
N THR A 78 -13.89 -23.05 -20.38
CA THR A 78 -15.08 -22.20 -20.43
C THR A 78 -15.17 -21.44 -21.74
N ASP A 79 -16.25 -21.67 -22.49
CA ASP A 79 -16.65 -20.85 -23.65
C ASP A 79 -17.70 -19.79 -23.25
N ASP A 80 -17.74 -19.44 -21.98
CA ASP A 80 -18.75 -18.56 -21.44
C ASP A 80 -18.52 -17.11 -21.90
N THR A 81 -19.52 -16.57 -22.57
CA THR A 81 -19.55 -15.17 -22.97
C THR A 81 -20.53 -14.39 -22.09
N TYR A 82 -20.16 -13.17 -21.76
CA TYR A 82 -20.96 -12.29 -20.93
C TYR A 82 -21.09 -10.93 -21.60
N THR A 83 -22.22 -10.28 -21.33
CA THR A 83 -22.41 -8.87 -21.66
C THR A 83 -22.38 -8.09 -20.35
N VAL A 84 -21.55 -7.06 -20.32
CA VAL A 84 -21.25 -6.24 -19.16
C VAL A 84 -21.76 -4.85 -19.38
N ASP A 85 -22.62 -4.36 -18.51
CA ASP A 85 -22.99 -2.96 -18.46
C ASP A 85 -21.91 -2.19 -17.70
N TYR A 86 -21.21 -1.29 -18.40
CA TYR A 86 -20.16 -0.46 -17.81
C TYR A 86 -20.53 1.02 -17.79
N THR A 87 -21.80 1.36 -17.86
CA THR A 87 -22.28 2.75 -17.88
C THR A 87 -21.73 3.54 -16.70
N ALA A 88 -21.64 2.93 -15.51
CA ALA A 88 -21.02 3.52 -14.33
C ALA A 88 -19.51 3.79 -14.48
N HIS A 89 -18.87 3.15 -15.44
CA HIS A 89 -17.43 3.23 -15.75
C HIS A 89 -17.18 3.76 -17.16
N SER A 90 -18.10 4.54 -17.72
CA SER A 90 -18.07 5.05 -19.11
C SER A 90 -16.78 5.82 -19.45
N TYR A 91 -16.04 6.33 -18.46
CA TYR A 91 -14.72 6.93 -18.63
C TYR A 91 -13.68 5.97 -19.24
N LEU A 92 -13.93 4.66 -19.18
CA LEU A 92 -13.05 3.64 -19.78
C LEU A 92 -13.21 3.52 -21.29
N GLN A 93 -14.31 4.01 -21.85
CA GLN A 93 -14.65 3.87 -23.29
C GLN A 93 -13.47 4.18 -24.23
N PRO A 94 -12.74 5.30 -24.10
CA PRO A 94 -11.64 5.61 -25.00
C PRO A 94 -10.42 4.71 -24.81
N LEU A 95 -10.36 3.93 -23.74
CA LEU A 95 -9.25 3.03 -23.42
C LEU A 95 -9.52 1.60 -23.89
N LEU A 96 -10.79 1.20 -23.92
CA LEU A 96 -11.16 -0.18 -24.25
C LEU A 96 -10.79 -0.55 -25.68
N LYS A 97 -10.26 -1.75 -25.80
CA LYS A 97 -9.90 -2.34 -27.09
C LYS A 97 -10.21 -3.83 -27.07
N ARG A 98 -10.57 -4.34 -28.24
CA ARG A 98 -10.73 -5.78 -28.44
C ARG A 98 -9.41 -6.51 -28.11
N GLY A 99 -9.50 -7.59 -27.36
CA GLY A 99 -8.37 -8.38 -26.91
C GLY A 99 -7.76 -7.93 -25.57
N MET A 100 -8.24 -6.83 -24.98
CA MET A 100 -7.81 -6.42 -23.64
C MET A 100 -8.29 -7.38 -22.57
N GLN A 101 -7.46 -7.61 -21.57
CA GLN A 101 -7.84 -8.38 -20.40
C GLN A 101 -8.45 -7.47 -19.34
N LEU A 102 -9.52 -7.96 -18.72
CA LEU A 102 -10.21 -7.29 -17.63
C LEU A 102 -10.38 -8.25 -16.45
N ASN A 103 -10.28 -7.70 -15.25
CA ASN A 103 -10.84 -8.33 -14.06
C ASN A 103 -12.08 -7.54 -13.64
N LEU A 104 -13.23 -8.19 -13.65
CA LEU A 104 -14.51 -7.65 -13.17
C LEU A 104 -14.69 -8.12 -11.73
N ILE A 105 -14.88 -7.17 -10.82
CA ILE A 105 -14.97 -7.44 -9.39
C ILE A 105 -16.30 -6.90 -8.90
N ASP A 106 -16.91 -7.64 -7.95
CA ASP A 106 -18.16 -7.25 -7.32
C ASP A 106 -19.30 -7.09 -8.31
N CYS A 107 -19.46 -8.10 -9.18
CA CYS A 107 -20.47 -8.09 -10.22
C CYS A 107 -21.85 -8.39 -9.66
N HIS A 108 -22.79 -7.51 -9.90
CA HIS A 108 -24.20 -7.80 -9.74
C HIS A 108 -24.71 -8.62 -10.92
N GLU A 109 -25.40 -9.71 -10.62
CA GLU A 109 -25.98 -10.59 -11.63
C GLU A 109 -27.41 -10.14 -11.96
N GLY A 110 -27.63 -9.84 -13.23
CA GLY A 110 -28.93 -9.54 -13.80
C GLY A 110 -29.03 -10.13 -15.19
N LYS A 111 -29.71 -9.45 -16.10
CA LYS A 111 -29.62 -9.77 -17.53
C LYS A 111 -28.23 -9.46 -18.10
N LEU A 112 -27.55 -8.51 -17.49
CA LEU A 112 -26.19 -8.06 -17.78
C LEU A 112 -25.39 -8.19 -16.50
N LEU A 113 -24.07 -8.24 -16.62
CA LEU A 113 -23.16 -8.09 -15.50
C LEU A 113 -22.90 -6.61 -15.24
N GLU A 114 -23.07 -6.19 -14.00
CA GLU A 114 -22.78 -4.82 -13.57
C GLU A 114 -21.63 -4.85 -12.56
N PRO A 115 -20.37 -4.62 -12.97
CA PRO A 115 -19.22 -4.67 -12.07
C PRO A 115 -19.16 -3.43 -11.16
N GLY A 116 -18.85 -3.63 -9.89
CA GLY A 116 -18.52 -2.55 -8.97
C GLY A 116 -17.15 -1.95 -9.26
N LEU A 117 -16.21 -2.78 -9.79
CA LEU A 117 -14.85 -2.35 -10.15
C LEU A 117 -14.38 -3.11 -11.39
N ILE A 118 -13.76 -2.38 -12.32
CA ILE A 118 -13.11 -2.93 -13.51
C ILE A 118 -11.62 -2.65 -13.44
N ILE A 119 -10.81 -3.72 -13.41
CA ILE A 119 -9.35 -3.63 -13.53
C ILE A 119 -8.99 -3.90 -14.98
N VAL A 120 -8.33 -2.95 -15.60
CA VAL A 120 -7.87 -3.04 -17.01
C VAL A 120 -6.44 -3.54 -17.03
N GLU A 121 -6.15 -4.50 -17.89
CA GLU A 121 -4.82 -5.12 -18.03
C GLU A 121 -4.20 -5.54 -16.67
N PRO A 122 -4.88 -6.44 -15.92
CA PRO A 122 -4.47 -6.81 -14.55
C PRO A 122 -3.10 -7.49 -14.49
N ASP A 123 -2.57 -7.97 -15.60
CA ASP A 123 -1.23 -8.58 -15.65
C ASP A 123 -0.10 -7.54 -15.62
N TYR A 124 -0.43 -6.27 -15.88
CA TYR A 124 0.48 -5.17 -15.61
C TYR A 124 0.38 -4.80 -14.12
N LEU A 125 1.28 -5.38 -13.31
CA LEU A 125 1.26 -5.17 -11.86
C LEU A 125 1.70 -3.75 -11.50
N LEU A 126 0.80 -3.00 -10.90
CA LEU A 126 1.08 -1.67 -10.37
C LEU A 126 1.76 -1.80 -9.00
N ASP A 127 2.85 -1.08 -8.82
CA ASP A 127 3.53 -1.03 -7.54
C ASP A 127 2.76 -0.18 -6.52
N ILE A 128 2.46 -0.74 -5.34
CA ILE A 128 1.67 -0.09 -4.30
C ILE A 128 2.33 1.20 -3.80
N SER A 129 3.66 1.27 -3.75
CA SER A 129 4.37 2.47 -3.32
C SER A 129 4.23 3.61 -4.33
N GLN A 130 4.11 3.29 -5.62
CA GLN A 130 3.85 4.28 -6.67
C GLN A 130 2.39 4.72 -6.66
N ILE A 131 1.46 3.81 -6.38
CA ILE A 131 0.04 4.16 -6.17
C ILE A 131 -0.08 5.10 -4.98
N ALA A 132 0.55 4.78 -3.86
CA ALA A 132 0.53 5.60 -2.65
C ALA A 132 1.01 7.04 -2.91
N ARG A 133 2.02 7.24 -3.76
CA ARG A 133 2.51 8.57 -4.15
C ARG A 133 1.50 9.39 -4.96
N CYS A 134 0.42 8.81 -5.44
CA CYS A 134 -0.68 9.55 -6.04
C CYS A 134 -1.54 10.26 -4.99
N PHE A 135 -1.43 9.87 -3.73
CA PHE A 135 -2.15 10.42 -2.60
C PHE A 135 -1.24 11.38 -1.84
N THR A 136 -1.44 12.67 -2.06
CA THR A 136 -0.66 13.73 -1.42
C THR A 136 -1.56 14.62 -0.61
N ASP A 137 -0.97 15.35 0.34
CA ASP A 137 -1.72 16.27 1.20
C ASP A 137 -2.43 17.41 0.44
N TYR A 138 -2.10 17.58 -0.83
CA TYR A 138 -2.63 18.66 -1.69
C TYR A 138 -3.63 18.18 -2.74
N GLY A 139 -3.94 16.91 -2.75
CA GLY A 139 -4.87 16.30 -3.70
C GLY A 139 -4.36 15.00 -4.29
N HIS A 140 -5.26 14.32 -4.94
CA HIS A 140 -5.04 12.98 -5.48
C HIS A 140 -5.23 13.02 -6.98
N HIS A 141 -4.27 12.51 -7.72
CA HIS A 141 -4.37 12.47 -9.16
C HIS A 141 -3.67 11.25 -9.76
N PRO A 142 -4.37 10.40 -10.52
CA PRO A 142 -3.78 9.18 -11.09
C PRO A 142 -2.63 9.47 -12.06
N LEU A 143 -2.60 10.62 -12.73
CA LEU A 143 -1.48 11.02 -13.57
C LEU A 143 -0.18 11.23 -12.79
N ALA A 144 -0.23 11.38 -11.47
CA ALA A 144 0.96 11.41 -10.64
C ALA A 144 1.74 10.09 -10.73
N TYR A 145 1.07 8.96 -10.91
CA TYR A 145 1.72 7.68 -11.18
C TYR A 145 2.60 7.75 -12.42
N VAL A 146 2.05 8.23 -13.54
CA VAL A 146 2.78 8.36 -14.80
C VAL A 146 3.92 9.35 -14.68
N ALA A 147 3.66 10.52 -14.08
CA ALA A 147 4.67 11.54 -13.87
C ALA A 147 5.83 11.02 -13.03
N ASN A 148 5.54 10.35 -11.91
CA ASN A 148 6.56 9.75 -11.04
C ASN A 148 7.34 8.64 -11.76
N ARG A 149 6.69 7.84 -12.61
CA ARG A 149 7.32 6.76 -13.35
C ARG A 149 8.27 7.27 -14.44
N LEU A 150 7.94 8.39 -15.06
CA LEU A 150 8.75 9.02 -16.11
C LEU A 150 9.79 10.01 -15.57
N SER A 151 9.66 10.43 -14.32
CA SER A 151 10.62 11.33 -13.70
C SER A 151 11.93 10.62 -13.40
N PRO A 152 13.08 11.26 -13.65
CA PRO A 152 14.36 10.69 -13.27
C PRO A 152 14.42 10.52 -11.74
N THR A 153 14.86 9.36 -11.30
CA THR A 153 15.09 9.12 -9.88
C THR A 153 16.39 9.80 -9.48
N ALA A 154 16.29 10.96 -8.83
CA ALA A 154 17.45 11.61 -8.25
C ALA A 154 17.84 10.90 -6.95
N ASN A 155 19.13 10.61 -6.79
CA ASN A 155 19.65 10.16 -5.51
C ASN A 155 19.67 11.34 -4.53
N SER A 156 19.30 11.13 -3.28
CA SER A 156 19.26 12.16 -2.24
C SER A 156 19.72 11.62 -0.90
N TYR A 157 20.16 12.52 -0.03
CA TYR A 157 20.56 12.19 1.33
C TYR A 157 19.46 11.41 2.08
N ALA A 158 18.20 11.82 1.92
CA ALA A 158 17.06 11.14 2.56
C ALA A 158 16.89 9.70 2.06
N ILE A 159 17.11 9.45 0.76
CA ILE A 159 17.06 8.08 0.19
C ILE A 159 18.21 7.24 0.75
N LEU A 160 19.41 7.79 0.84
CA LEU A 160 20.57 7.07 1.43
C LEU A 160 20.29 6.69 2.88
N LEU A 161 19.77 7.63 3.67
CA LEU A 161 19.43 7.39 5.07
C LEU A 161 18.29 6.39 5.21
N GLY A 162 17.30 6.44 4.34
CA GLY A 162 16.20 5.46 4.27
C GLY A 162 16.69 4.06 3.97
N ASN A 163 17.54 3.91 2.95
CA ASN A 163 18.14 2.62 2.59
C ASN A 163 19.00 2.03 3.73
N PHE A 164 19.75 2.91 4.43
CA PHE A 164 20.49 2.50 5.61
C PHE A 164 19.55 2.04 6.75
N ALA A 165 18.48 2.79 6.99
CA ALA A 165 17.52 2.47 8.05
C ALA A 165 16.78 1.16 7.79
N GLY A 166 16.40 0.86 6.54
CA GLY A 166 15.83 -0.45 6.16
C GLY A 166 16.80 -1.59 6.47
N ARG A 167 18.06 -1.46 6.02
CA ARG A 167 19.08 -2.46 6.35
C ARG A 167 19.30 -2.61 7.86
N ALA A 168 19.33 -1.52 8.60
CA ALA A 168 19.50 -1.55 10.05
C ALA A 168 18.34 -2.29 10.74
N LEU A 169 17.11 -2.11 10.25
CA LEU A 169 15.95 -2.86 10.74
C LEU A 169 16.15 -4.37 10.55
N ASP A 170 16.59 -4.79 9.37
CA ASP A 170 16.85 -6.20 9.07
C ASP A 170 17.92 -6.77 9.99
N ASP A 171 19.04 -6.07 10.15
CA ASP A 171 20.15 -6.50 10.99
C ASP A 171 19.76 -6.55 12.48
N ILE A 172 18.99 -5.56 12.98
CA ILE A 172 18.47 -5.55 14.36
C ILE A 172 17.55 -6.75 14.60
N ILE A 173 16.70 -7.10 13.65
CA ILE A 173 15.82 -8.26 13.78
C ILE A 173 16.59 -9.56 13.76
N ASN A 174 17.57 -9.70 12.88
CA ASN A 174 18.35 -10.93 12.70
C ASN A 174 19.42 -11.15 13.78
N HIS A 175 19.93 -10.07 14.38
CA HIS A 175 20.99 -10.09 15.40
C HIS A 175 20.54 -9.51 16.74
N PRO A 176 19.61 -10.15 17.45
CA PRO A 176 18.99 -9.57 18.65
C PRO A 176 19.93 -9.37 19.84
N THR A 177 21.06 -10.08 19.86
CA THR A 177 22.00 -10.09 20.99
C THR A 177 23.39 -9.53 20.67
N ASP A 178 23.77 -9.53 19.39
CA ASP A 178 25.10 -9.20 18.90
C ASP A 178 25.11 -8.16 17.77
N TYR A 179 24.04 -7.34 17.68
CA TYR A 179 23.92 -6.31 16.68
C TYR A 179 25.01 -5.23 16.80
N ASP A 180 25.82 -5.08 15.75
CA ASP A 180 26.81 -3.99 15.62
C ASP A 180 26.40 -3.02 14.48
N TRP A 181 25.86 -1.88 14.86
CA TRP A 181 25.44 -0.86 13.90
C TRP A 181 26.60 -0.28 13.05
N LEU A 182 27.84 -0.33 13.56
CA LEU A 182 29.02 0.11 12.77
C LEU A 182 29.34 -0.88 11.66
N ASP A 183 29.09 -2.16 11.87
CA ASP A 183 29.26 -3.15 10.83
C ASP A 183 28.18 -3.01 9.75
N THR A 184 26.91 -2.81 10.17
CA THR A 184 25.81 -2.43 9.26
C THR A 184 26.18 -1.20 8.43
N LEU A 185 26.70 -0.16 9.07
CA LEU A 185 27.08 1.09 8.39
C LEU A 185 28.21 0.85 7.37
N ARG A 186 29.26 0.14 7.75
CA ARG A 186 30.39 -0.18 6.85
C ARG A 186 29.92 -1.00 5.65
N THR A 187 29.09 -1.98 5.89
CA THR A 187 28.56 -2.85 4.84
C THR A 187 27.67 -2.07 3.89
N ASN A 188 26.79 -1.21 4.40
CA ASN A 188 25.95 -0.35 3.60
C ASN A 188 26.76 0.60 2.70
N PHE A 189 27.81 1.25 3.26
CA PHE A 189 28.71 2.07 2.47
C PHE A 189 29.44 1.31 1.38
N ARG A 190 29.85 0.07 1.65
CA ARG A 190 30.56 -0.77 0.68
C ARG A 190 29.65 -1.20 -0.46
N GLU A 191 28.43 -1.64 -0.15
CA GLU A 191 27.49 -2.14 -1.13
C GLU A 191 26.89 -1.03 -2.00
N ARG A 192 26.72 0.17 -1.42
CA ARG A 192 26.10 1.32 -2.09
C ARG A 192 27.08 2.46 -2.36
N ALA A 193 28.36 2.15 -2.54
CA ALA A 193 29.40 3.17 -2.70
C ALA A 193 29.09 4.19 -3.81
N LEU A 194 28.57 3.72 -4.95
CA LEU A 194 28.17 4.60 -6.05
C LEU A 194 27.04 5.55 -5.68
N ASP A 195 26.05 5.07 -4.92
CA ASP A 195 24.92 5.90 -4.49
C ASP A 195 25.43 7.06 -3.61
N TYR A 196 26.36 6.78 -2.70
CA TYR A 196 27.00 7.81 -1.86
C TYR A 196 27.86 8.80 -2.66
N CYS A 197 28.63 8.29 -3.63
CA CYS A 197 29.50 9.15 -4.45
C CYS A 197 28.71 10.03 -5.43
N THR A 198 27.54 9.60 -5.86
CA THR A 198 26.70 10.32 -6.83
C THR A 198 25.61 11.19 -6.19
N CYS A 199 25.46 11.13 -4.87
CA CYS A 199 24.47 11.91 -4.16
C CYS A 199 24.92 13.37 -3.99
N PRO A 200 24.26 14.35 -4.63
CA PRO A 200 24.68 15.74 -4.57
C PRO A 200 24.58 16.34 -3.18
N ASP A 201 23.63 15.85 -2.36
CA ASP A 201 23.38 16.36 -1.01
C ASP A 201 24.19 15.64 0.07
N PHE A 202 25.08 14.74 -0.32
CA PHE A 202 25.89 14.00 0.64
C PHE A 202 27.01 14.86 1.21
N ALA A 203 26.79 15.46 2.38
CA ALA A 203 27.72 16.36 3.04
C ALA A 203 28.93 15.68 3.70
N GLY A 204 29.07 14.36 3.52
CA GLY A 204 30.19 13.58 4.05
C GLY A 204 29.82 12.59 5.15
N GLY A 205 30.71 11.64 5.38
CA GLY A 205 30.47 10.49 6.25
C GLY A 205 30.28 10.82 7.74
N ALA A 206 30.80 11.94 8.22
CA ALA A 206 30.69 12.32 9.63
C ALA A 206 29.25 12.69 10.00
N THR A 207 28.59 13.54 9.20
CA THR A 207 27.18 13.91 9.40
C THR A 207 26.28 12.71 9.23
N PHE A 208 26.49 11.94 8.16
CA PHE A 208 25.72 10.72 7.91
C PHE A 208 25.80 9.73 9.08
N LYS A 209 26.99 9.57 9.68
CA LYS A 209 27.18 8.69 10.84
C LYS A 209 26.33 9.10 12.04
N VAL A 210 26.17 10.40 12.29
CA VAL A 210 25.32 10.92 13.38
C VAL A 210 23.86 10.60 13.12
N ASP A 211 23.38 10.90 11.91
CA ASP A 211 21.97 10.66 11.55
C ASP A 211 21.67 9.16 11.48
N ALA A 212 22.58 8.35 10.94
CA ALA A 212 22.48 6.91 10.94
C ALA A 212 22.38 6.32 12.35
N LYS A 213 23.19 6.83 13.30
CA LYS A 213 23.10 6.40 14.69
C LYS A 213 21.75 6.75 15.32
N ALA A 214 21.23 7.93 15.04
CA ALA A 214 19.92 8.34 15.52
C ALA A 214 18.80 7.43 14.96
N GLN A 215 18.88 7.03 13.67
CA GLN A 215 17.94 6.05 13.10
C GLN A 215 18.04 4.70 13.80
N VAL A 216 19.25 4.20 14.04
CA VAL A 216 19.45 2.93 14.75
C VAL A 216 18.86 2.96 16.15
N ASP A 217 19.11 4.05 16.91
CA ASP A 217 18.58 4.18 18.28
C ASP A 217 17.05 4.17 18.30
N ASN A 218 16.43 4.86 17.34
CA ASN A 218 14.98 4.85 17.16
C ASN A 218 14.47 3.45 16.80
N LEU A 219 15.11 2.77 15.86
CA LEU A 219 14.73 1.43 15.42
C LEU A 219 14.87 0.40 16.55
N CYS A 220 15.97 0.42 17.31
CA CYS A 220 16.12 -0.44 18.49
C CYS A 220 14.97 -0.23 19.47
N GLY A 221 14.65 1.03 19.80
CA GLY A 221 13.53 1.34 20.69
C GLY A 221 12.18 0.87 20.17
N ILE A 222 11.92 1.00 18.85
CA ILE A 222 10.69 0.51 18.23
C ILE A 222 10.64 -1.02 18.26
N VAL A 223 11.70 -1.70 17.85
CA VAL A 223 11.77 -3.16 17.82
C VAL A 223 11.62 -3.75 19.22
N ASP A 224 12.28 -3.16 20.22
CA ASP A 224 12.15 -3.60 21.60
C ASP A 224 10.70 -3.44 22.09
N ASN A 225 10.05 -2.32 21.79
CA ASN A 225 8.66 -2.10 22.18
C ASN A 225 7.68 -3.04 21.44
N LEU A 226 7.94 -3.39 20.20
CA LEU A 226 7.08 -4.30 19.42
C LEU A 226 7.13 -5.74 19.98
N PHE A 227 8.30 -6.20 20.35
CA PHE A 227 8.54 -7.58 20.74
C PHE A 227 8.64 -7.80 22.26
N ALA A 228 8.74 -6.74 23.06
CA ALA A 228 8.69 -6.84 24.50
C ALA A 228 7.28 -7.14 25.03
N PRO A 229 7.17 -7.88 26.12
CA PRO A 229 5.90 -7.98 26.84
C PRO A 229 5.51 -6.61 27.39
N ASP A 230 4.32 -6.13 27.07
CA ASP A 230 3.75 -4.95 27.71
C ASP A 230 2.87 -5.37 28.90
N PRO A 231 3.31 -5.13 30.14
CA PRO A 231 2.56 -5.54 31.32
C PRO A 231 1.20 -4.83 31.46
N ALA A 232 1.04 -3.65 30.86
CA ALA A 232 -0.19 -2.86 30.88
C ALA A 232 -1.17 -3.29 29.78
N SER A 233 -0.69 -3.99 28.76
CA SER A 233 -1.49 -4.44 27.64
C SER A 233 -1.94 -5.89 27.82
N ARG A 234 -3.24 -6.16 27.57
CA ARG A 234 -3.74 -7.54 27.46
C ARG A 234 -3.32 -8.22 26.16
N ARG A 235 -2.57 -7.51 25.30
CA ARG A 235 -2.09 -8.02 24.02
C ARG A 235 -0.95 -8.99 24.26
N ARG A 236 -1.00 -10.16 23.61
CA ARG A 236 0.17 -11.05 23.55
C ARG A 236 1.28 -10.35 22.77
N PRO A 237 2.53 -10.37 23.27
CA PRO A 237 3.64 -9.78 22.55
C PRO A 237 3.80 -10.46 21.18
N TYR A 238 4.27 -9.70 20.20
CA TYR A 238 4.70 -10.29 18.96
C TYR A 238 5.95 -11.12 19.18
N ARG A 239 6.15 -12.10 18.35
CA ARG A 239 7.31 -12.97 18.43
C ARG A 239 8.33 -12.62 17.36
N ARG A 240 9.54 -12.27 17.77
CA ARG A 240 10.64 -11.91 16.86
C ARG A 240 11.01 -13.07 15.92
N ASP A 241 11.00 -14.31 16.40
CA ASP A 241 11.25 -15.52 15.61
C ASP A 241 10.18 -15.81 14.55
N ARG A 242 9.09 -15.05 14.54
CA ARG A 242 8.05 -15.07 13.51
C ARG A 242 8.08 -13.87 12.59
N ALA A 243 9.08 -13.01 12.72
CA ALA A 243 9.26 -11.88 11.83
C ALA A 243 9.68 -12.38 10.44
N ILE A 244 9.04 -11.84 9.42
CA ILE A 244 9.41 -11.98 8.01
C ILE A 244 9.82 -10.59 7.55
N LEU A 245 11.04 -10.46 7.07
CA LEU A 245 11.59 -9.21 6.56
C LEU A 245 11.33 -9.10 5.06
N GLU A 246 10.98 -7.90 4.63
CA GLU A 246 10.73 -7.55 3.24
C GLU A 246 9.81 -8.53 2.47
N PRO A 247 8.69 -9.02 3.06
CA PRO A 247 7.78 -9.89 2.33
C PRO A 247 7.20 -9.17 1.12
N SER A 248 7.22 -9.86 -0.02
CA SER A 248 6.62 -9.37 -1.26
C SER A 248 5.24 -9.96 -1.45
N PHE A 249 4.32 -9.14 -1.91
CA PHE A 249 2.93 -9.51 -2.15
C PHE A 249 2.56 -9.23 -3.60
N VAL A 250 1.74 -10.10 -4.15
CA VAL A 250 1.10 -9.94 -5.45
C VAL A 250 -0.38 -10.20 -5.28
N CYS A 251 -1.19 -9.30 -5.79
CA CYS A 251 -2.63 -9.46 -5.87
C CYS A 251 -3.05 -9.47 -7.34
N GLU A 252 -3.19 -10.64 -7.92
CA GLU A 252 -3.60 -10.82 -9.32
C GLU A 252 -4.98 -10.23 -9.61
N ARG A 253 -5.88 -10.32 -8.64
CA ARG A 253 -7.23 -9.77 -8.75
C ARG A 253 -7.24 -8.29 -9.09
N LEU A 254 -6.35 -7.53 -8.45
CA LEU A 254 -6.28 -6.08 -8.56
C LEU A 254 -5.16 -5.60 -9.48
N GLY A 255 -4.31 -6.51 -9.96
CA GLY A 255 -3.15 -6.14 -10.76
C GLY A 255 -2.16 -5.28 -9.98
N ILE A 256 -1.97 -5.56 -8.69
CA ILE A 256 -1.05 -4.79 -7.84
C ILE A 256 -0.01 -5.70 -7.19
N GLN A 257 1.13 -5.09 -6.90
CA GLN A 257 2.21 -5.73 -6.14
C GLN A 257 2.80 -4.74 -5.15
N GLY A 258 3.46 -5.27 -4.13
CA GLY A 258 4.14 -4.45 -3.14
C GLY A 258 5.04 -5.25 -2.24
N ARG A 259 5.83 -4.54 -1.45
CA ARG A 259 6.69 -5.09 -0.42
C ARG A 259 6.52 -4.26 0.85
N ILE A 260 6.50 -4.94 1.98
CA ILE A 260 6.42 -4.34 3.31
C ILE A 260 7.73 -4.60 4.02
N ASP A 261 8.19 -3.70 4.88
CA ASP A 261 9.48 -3.86 5.56
C ASP A 261 9.49 -5.04 6.55
N LEU A 262 8.39 -5.23 7.29
CA LEU A 262 8.31 -6.34 8.25
C LEU A 262 6.86 -6.81 8.44
N MET A 263 6.69 -8.13 8.54
CA MET A 263 5.43 -8.78 8.89
C MET A 263 5.70 -9.94 9.86
N THR A 264 4.71 -10.34 10.64
CA THR A 264 4.77 -11.61 11.37
C THR A 264 4.01 -12.72 10.65
N THR A 265 4.48 -13.97 10.75
CA THR A 265 3.89 -15.13 10.08
C THR A 265 2.42 -15.37 10.44
N ASP A 266 1.95 -14.85 11.57
CA ASP A 266 0.56 -14.90 12.00
C ASP A 266 -0.27 -13.70 11.51
N MET A 267 0.32 -12.86 10.65
CA MET A 267 -0.28 -11.66 10.05
C MET A 267 -0.85 -10.67 11.08
N ARG A 268 -0.38 -10.72 12.33
CA ARG A 268 -0.86 -9.83 13.40
C ARG A 268 -0.13 -8.50 13.46
N LEU A 269 1.01 -8.41 12.80
CA LEU A 269 1.83 -7.21 12.71
C LEU A 269 2.27 -7.01 11.27
N LEU A 270 2.02 -5.80 10.77
CA LEU A 270 2.58 -5.26 9.54
C LEU A 270 3.29 -3.96 9.90
N VAL A 271 4.49 -3.78 9.41
CA VAL A 271 5.30 -2.57 9.64
C VAL A 271 5.84 -2.06 8.33
N GLU A 272 5.61 -0.80 8.09
CA GLU A 272 6.25 0.00 7.05
C GLU A 272 7.09 1.07 7.72
N GLN A 273 8.39 0.99 7.55
CA GLN A 273 9.36 1.88 8.19
C GLN A 273 9.59 3.13 7.34
N LYS A 274 9.52 4.29 7.96
CA LYS A 274 9.83 5.57 7.31
C LYS A 274 10.88 6.31 8.12
N SER A 275 12.00 6.61 7.48
CA SER A 275 13.13 7.35 8.10
C SER A 275 12.94 8.87 8.12
N GLY A 276 11.86 9.36 7.52
CA GLY A 276 11.54 10.77 7.42
C GLY A 276 10.99 11.37 8.72
N ARG A 277 10.81 12.69 8.72
CA ARG A 277 10.13 13.39 9.83
C ARG A 277 8.65 13.09 9.82
N ASN A 278 8.05 12.98 11.00
CA ASN A 278 6.61 12.92 11.16
C ASN A 278 5.96 14.15 10.52
N TYR A 279 4.77 13.96 9.97
CA TYR A 279 3.97 15.08 9.52
C TYR A 279 3.54 15.91 10.75
N ASN A 280 4.20 17.03 10.92
CA ASN A 280 3.90 17.94 12.02
C ASN A 280 2.92 18.97 11.48
N ILE A 281 1.66 18.85 11.86
CA ILE A 281 0.64 19.87 11.56
C ILE A 281 0.87 21.07 12.48
N GLU A 282 2.07 21.61 12.53
CA GLU A 282 2.39 22.81 13.35
C GLU A 282 1.63 24.06 12.91
N ARG A 283 0.93 24.00 11.79
CA ARG A 283 0.20 25.15 11.23
C ARG A 283 -1.28 25.17 11.62
N GLY A 284 -1.60 25.07 12.89
CA GLY A 284 -2.91 25.40 13.42
C GLY A 284 -3.69 24.28 14.12
N TYR A 285 -3.40 23.01 13.88
CA TYR A 285 -4.13 21.88 14.48
C TYR A 285 -3.22 20.92 15.27
N ALA A 286 -1.93 21.04 15.18
CA ALA A 286 -0.95 20.09 15.75
C ALA A 286 -1.04 19.97 17.28
N ASN A 287 -1.34 21.04 17.95
CA ASN A 287 -1.42 21.04 19.41
C ASN A 287 -2.64 20.26 19.94
N GLN A 288 -3.61 19.96 19.09
CA GLN A 288 -4.83 19.26 19.47
C GLN A 288 -4.78 17.76 19.20
N TYR A 289 -4.03 17.30 18.20
CA TYR A 289 -4.12 15.92 17.68
C TYR A 289 -2.80 15.15 17.61
N GLY A 290 -1.67 15.76 17.94
CA GLY A 290 -0.36 15.10 17.88
C GLY A 290 0.24 15.00 16.47
N SER A 291 1.23 14.13 16.33
CA SER A 291 1.87 13.85 15.04
C SER A 291 1.05 12.82 14.25
N PHE A 292 0.83 13.10 12.97
CA PHE A 292 0.14 12.19 12.07
C PHE A 292 1.09 11.65 11.00
N GLN A 293 0.78 10.46 10.51
CA GLN A 293 1.42 9.93 9.30
C GLN A 293 0.91 10.68 8.07
N LYS A 294 1.73 10.74 7.03
CA LYS A 294 1.30 11.24 5.73
C LYS A 294 0.29 10.27 5.12
N GLU A 295 -0.58 10.81 4.27
CA GLU A 295 -1.64 10.01 3.63
C GLU A 295 -1.06 8.89 2.76
N ASP A 296 0.00 9.18 2.00
CA ASP A 296 0.70 8.19 1.19
C ASP A 296 1.26 7.02 2.01
N HIS A 297 1.67 7.25 3.26
CA HIS A 297 2.13 6.19 4.15
C HIS A 297 0.99 5.25 4.58
N TYR A 298 -0.21 5.79 4.75
CA TYR A 298 -1.39 4.98 5.05
C TYR A 298 -1.82 4.14 3.86
N VAL A 299 -1.87 4.77 2.68
CA VAL A 299 -2.27 4.10 1.44
C VAL A 299 -1.34 2.93 1.12
N GLN A 300 -0.07 3.05 1.47
CA GLN A 300 0.90 1.96 1.26
C GLN A 300 0.62 0.71 2.12
N LEU A 301 -0.03 0.88 3.28
CA LEU A 301 -0.35 -0.22 4.20
C LEU A 301 -1.75 -0.80 3.99
N LEU A 302 -2.61 -0.12 3.25
CA LEU A 302 -3.97 -0.56 2.94
C LEU A 302 -3.99 -1.54 1.77
#